data_52d5bbed30ae5c8921b53e9790f74a5e
#
_entry.id   52d5bbed30ae5c8921b53e9790f74a5e
#
_cell.length_a   1.000
_cell.length_b   1.000
_cell.length_c   1.000
_cell.angle_alpha   90.00
_cell.angle_beta   90.00
_cell.angle_gamma   90.00
#
_symmetry.space_group_name_H-M   'P 1'
#
loop_
_entity.id
_entity.type
_entity.pdbx_description
1 polymer ?
#
loop_
_entity_poly.entity_id
_entity_poly.type
_entity_poly.pdbx_seq_one_letter_code
_entity_poly.pdbx_strand_id
1 'polypeptide(L)'
;MQRDTNKDLVRRFYREAINERDSSACERLLSEDFVHNGETRGRAGQRQAVDYFLAAFPDLRNEIELILAEDDLVAAHQRWSGTHSDEFLGVEATGRRIEFTSTAVLRVRDGLISQAWDEMDTGAILKQLTG
;
A
#
# COMPACT_ATOMS: atom_id res chain seq x y z
N MET A 1 -19.23 -5.73 -13.74
CA MET A 1 -18.89 -4.47 -14.43
C MET A 1 -17.42 -4.17 -14.23
N GLN A 2 -16.78 -3.55 -15.21
CA GLN A 2 -15.35 -3.27 -15.20
C GLN A 2 -14.91 -2.48 -13.94
N ARG A 3 -15.68 -1.46 -13.58
CA ARG A 3 -15.37 -0.64 -12.39
C ARG A 3 -15.39 -1.45 -11.10
N ASP A 4 -16.37 -2.32 -10.94
CA ASP A 4 -16.49 -3.15 -9.75
C ASP A 4 -15.37 -4.18 -9.70
N THR A 5 -15.03 -4.77 -10.85
CA THR A 5 -13.92 -5.72 -10.96
C THR A 5 -12.60 -5.05 -10.60
N ASN A 6 -12.39 -3.82 -11.07
CA ASN A 6 -11.17 -3.07 -10.77
C ASN A 6 -11.08 -2.70 -9.28
N LYS A 7 -12.20 -2.29 -8.66
CA LYS A 7 -12.22 -2.03 -7.22
C LYS A 7 -11.92 -3.29 -6.43
N ASP A 8 -12.47 -4.42 -6.84
CA ASP A 8 -12.23 -5.70 -6.14
C ASP A 8 -10.77 -6.12 -6.25
N LEU A 9 -10.13 -5.87 -7.38
CA LEU A 9 -8.70 -6.14 -7.55
C LEU A 9 -7.86 -5.31 -6.57
N VAL A 10 -8.18 -4.02 -6.43
CA VAL A 10 -7.47 -3.13 -5.51
C VAL A 10 -7.71 -3.56 -4.06
N ARG A 11 -8.95 -3.88 -3.69
CA ARG A 11 -9.26 -4.39 -2.35
C ARG A 11 -8.48 -5.67 -2.06
N ARG A 12 -8.42 -6.56 -3.04
CA ARG A 12 -7.72 -7.83 -2.92
C ARG A 12 -6.22 -7.60 -2.68
N PHE A 13 -5.63 -6.65 -3.41
CA PHE A 13 -4.21 -6.35 -3.25
C PHE A 13 -3.88 -5.93 -1.81
N TYR A 14 -4.59 -4.96 -1.26
CA TYR A 14 -4.33 -4.50 0.10
C TYR A 14 -4.65 -5.56 1.15
N ARG A 15 -5.69 -6.34 0.92
CA ARG A 15 -6.04 -7.42 1.84
C ARG A 15 -4.94 -8.48 1.87
N GLU A 16 -4.52 -8.99 0.72
CA GLU A 16 -3.53 -10.06 0.66
C GLU A 16 -2.14 -9.59 1.03
N ALA A 17 -1.66 -8.51 0.41
CA ALA A 17 -0.29 -8.03 0.63
C ALA A 17 -0.09 -7.51 2.05
N ILE A 18 -1.05 -6.80 2.59
CA ILE A 18 -0.91 -6.12 3.88
C ILE A 18 -1.59 -6.90 5.01
N ASN A 19 -2.91 -7.05 4.95
CA ASN A 19 -3.66 -7.63 6.07
C ASN A 19 -3.35 -9.11 6.29
N GLU A 20 -3.10 -9.86 5.22
CA GLU A 20 -2.70 -11.27 5.29
C GLU A 20 -1.19 -11.45 5.29
N ARG A 21 -0.43 -10.36 5.24
CA ARG A 21 1.03 -10.33 5.27
C ARG A 21 1.68 -11.20 4.21
N ASP A 22 1.09 -11.18 3.00
CA ASP A 22 1.56 -11.98 1.88
C ASP A 22 2.09 -11.08 0.77
N SER A 23 3.37 -10.70 0.86
CA SER A 23 3.98 -9.81 -0.14
C SER A 23 4.08 -10.45 -1.52
N SER A 24 3.92 -11.79 -1.63
CA SER A 24 3.88 -12.44 -2.94
C SER A 24 2.64 -12.05 -3.75
N ALA A 25 1.65 -11.39 -3.12
CA ALA A 25 0.53 -10.80 -3.85
C ALA A 25 1.00 -9.79 -4.90
N CYS A 26 2.15 -9.14 -4.69
CA CYS A 26 2.74 -8.24 -5.69
C CYS A 26 3.02 -8.98 -7.00
N GLU A 27 3.44 -10.22 -6.92
CA GLU A 27 3.75 -11.02 -8.11
C GLU A 27 2.50 -11.47 -8.86
N ARG A 28 1.39 -11.64 -8.14
CA ARG A 28 0.13 -12.11 -8.73
C ARG A 28 -0.75 -10.97 -9.24
N LEU A 29 -0.70 -9.80 -8.61
CA LEU A 29 -1.69 -8.74 -8.83
C LEU A 29 -1.12 -7.48 -9.47
N LEU A 30 0.20 -7.31 -9.51
CA LEU A 30 0.84 -6.17 -10.16
C LEU A 30 1.44 -6.56 -11.50
N SER A 31 1.49 -5.62 -12.43
CA SER A 31 2.18 -5.86 -13.69
C SER A 31 3.69 -5.93 -13.46
N GLU A 32 4.39 -6.63 -14.37
CA GLU A 32 5.84 -6.81 -14.26
C GLU A 32 6.58 -5.48 -14.20
N ASP A 33 6.13 -4.51 -14.98
CA ASP A 33 6.73 -3.17 -15.09
C ASP A 33 6.01 -2.12 -14.24
N PHE A 34 5.46 -2.52 -13.11
CA PHE A 34 4.69 -1.66 -12.22
C PHE A 34 5.40 -0.32 -11.92
N VAL A 35 4.65 0.79 -12.05
CA VAL A 35 5.15 2.14 -11.82
C VAL A 35 4.53 2.71 -10.53
N HIS A 36 5.37 3.25 -9.64
CA HIS A 36 4.92 3.84 -8.38
C HIS A 36 5.44 5.27 -8.30
N ASN A 37 4.51 6.23 -8.23
CA ASN A 37 4.83 7.67 -8.16
C ASN A 37 5.83 8.08 -9.24
N GLY A 38 5.61 7.61 -10.47
CA GLY A 38 6.46 7.97 -11.61
C GLY A 38 7.75 7.17 -11.74
N GLU A 39 8.03 6.27 -10.81
CA GLU A 39 9.24 5.46 -10.80
C GLU A 39 8.91 4.02 -11.23
N THR A 40 9.63 3.50 -12.22
CA THR A 40 9.47 2.11 -12.65
C THR A 40 10.09 1.19 -11.62
N ARG A 41 9.27 0.81 -10.65
CA ARG A 41 9.69 -0.03 -9.52
C ARG A 41 9.64 -1.51 -9.85
N GLY A 42 8.71 -1.89 -10.71
CA GLY A 42 8.41 -3.28 -11.02
C GLY A 42 7.71 -3.99 -9.86
N ARG A 43 7.18 -5.16 -10.14
CA ARG A 43 6.52 -5.94 -9.08
C ARG A 43 7.51 -6.40 -8.00
N ALA A 44 8.74 -6.71 -8.40
CA ALA A 44 9.78 -7.12 -7.44
C ALA A 44 10.15 -5.96 -6.51
N GLY A 45 10.31 -4.76 -7.05
CA GLY A 45 10.62 -3.57 -6.25
C GLY A 45 9.49 -3.21 -5.31
N GLN A 46 8.24 -3.36 -5.75
CA GLN A 46 7.08 -3.10 -4.89
C GLN A 46 7.00 -4.16 -3.78
N ARG A 47 7.32 -5.41 -4.08
CA ARG A 47 7.36 -6.45 -3.05
C ARG A 47 8.38 -6.10 -1.97
N GLN A 48 9.56 -5.60 -2.36
CA GLN A 48 10.58 -5.17 -1.40
C GLN A 48 10.05 -4.04 -0.50
N ALA A 49 9.31 -3.08 -1.08
CA ALA A 49 8.72 -2.00 -0.32
C ALA A 49 7.68 -2.52 0.68
N VAL A 50 6.85 -3.48 0.27
CA VAL A 50 5.87 -4.11 1.17
C VAL A 50 6.59 -4.86 2.29
N ASP A 51 7.63 -5.62 1.97
CA ASP A 51 8.41 -6.37 2.97
C ASP A 51 9.04 -5.42 3.99
N TYR A 52 9.57 -4.28 3.55
CA TYR A 52 10.14 -3.26 4.44
C TYR A 52 9.07 -2.74 5.42
N PHE A 53 7.88 -2.44 4.90
CA PHE A 53 6.77 -1.95 5.71
C PHE A 53 6.32 -3.00 6.73
N LEU A 54 6.18 -4.25 6.29
CA LEU A 54 5.75 -5.34 7.17
C LEU A 54 6.80 -5.67 8.24
N ALA A 55 8.09 -5.51 7.93
CA ALA A 55 9.15 -5.70 8.91
C ALA A 55 9.09 -4.62 10.00
N ALA A 56 8.86 -3.36 9.57
CA ALA A 56 8.77 -2.23 10.52
C ALA A 56 7.50 -2.32 11.37
N PHE A 57 6.40 -2.81 10.80
CA PHE A 57 5.11 -2.92 11.47
C PHE A 57 4.54 -4.32 11.22
N PRO A 58 4.96 -5.33 12.01
CA PRO A 58 4.51 -6.71 11.80
C PRO A 58 3.00 -6.91 11.91
N ASP A 59 2.33 -6.02 12.64
CA ASP A 59 0.87 -6.01 12.79
C ASP A 59 0.18 -4.97 11.89
N LEU A 60 0.86 -4.51 10.83
CA LEU A 60 0.33 -3.50 9.92
C LEU A 60 -1.05 -3.92 9.41
N ARG A 61 -1.98 -2.96 9.46
CA ARG A 61 -3.34 -3.18 8.97
C ARG A 61 -3.75 -2.03 8.07
N ASN A 62 -4.38 -2.36 6.97
CA ASN A 62 -4.95 -1.41 6.02
C ASN A 62 -6.46 -1.55 6.04
N GLU A 63 -7.14 -0.41 6.06
CA GLU A 63 -8.59 -0.34 5.96
C GLU A 63 -8.94 0.69 4.90
N ILE A 64 -9.61 0.26 3.84
CA ILE A 64 -10.06 1.15 2.78
C ILE A 64 -11.36 1.79 3.25
N GLU A 65 -11.32 3.10 3.45
CA GLU A 65 -12.49 3.86 3.93
C GLU A 65 -13.37 4.33 2.78
N LEU A 66 -12.76 4.72 1.66
CA LEU A 66 -13.46 5.17 0.47
C LEU A 66 -12.79 4.56 -0.74
N ILE A 67 -13.58 4.10 -1.70
CA ILE A 67 -13.05 3.58 -2.96
C ILE A 67 -13.97 3.98 -4.10
N LEU A 68 -13.39 4.54 -5.16
CA LEU A 68 -14.09 5.01 -6.34
C LEU A 68 -13.38 4.45 -7.56
N ALA A 69 -14.13 4.27 -8.65
CA ALA A 69 -13.53 3.81 -9.90
C ALA A 69 -14.16 4.53 -11.08
N GLU A 70 -13.33 4.88 -12.05
CA GLU A 70 -13.74 5.46 -13.32
C GLU A 70 -12.77 4.99 -14.40
N ASP A 71 -13.30 4.45 -15.49
CA ASP A 71 -12.50 3.88 -16.58
C ASP A 71 -11.52 2.83 -16.02
N ASP A 72 -10.22 2.98 -16.26
CA ASP A 72 -9.19 2.05 -15.78
C ASP A 72 -8.56 2.50 -14.46
N LEU A 73 -9.13 3.52 -13.80
CA LEU A 73 -8.57 4.10 -12.58
C LEU A 73 -9.42 3.77 -11.36
N VAL A 74 -8.75 3.52 -10.24
CA VAL A 74 -9.38 3.29 -8.94
C VAL A 74 -8.72 4.23 -7.95
N ALA A 75 -9.52 4.98 -7.18
CA ALA A 75 -9.02 5.83 -6.10
C ALA A 75 -9.45 5.23 -4.77
N ALA A 76 -8.51 5.10 -3.84
CA ALA A 76 -8.76 4.53 -2.53
C ALA A 76 -8.17 5.42 -1.44
N HIS A 77 -9.02 5.83 -0.50
CA HIS A 77 -8.58 6.53 0.70
C HIS A 77 -8.52 5.52 1.83
N GLN A 78 -7.38 5.44 2.51
CA GLN A 78 -7.05 4.32 3.38
C GLN A 78 -6.58 4.79 4.74
N ARG A 79 -6.92 4.04 5.77
CA ARG A 79 -6.42 4.20 7.12
C ARG A 79 -5.50 3.02 7.43
N TRP A 80 -4.35 3.35 8.01
CA TRP A 80 -3.33 2.37 8.36
C TRP A 80 -3.07 2.42 9.85
N SER A 81 -2.71 1.28 10.43
CA SER A 81 -2.29 1.20 11.82
C SER A 81 -1.24 0.12 11.99
N GLY A 82 -0.40 0.27 13.00
CA GLY A 82 0.61 -0.73 13.31
C GLY A 82 1.48 -0.31 14.47
N THR A 83 2.26 -1.27 14.98
CA THR A 83 3.20 -1.05 16.08
C THR A 83 4.62 -1.01 15.53
N HIS A 84 5.34 0.08 15.80
CA HIS A 84 6.69 0.32 15.28
C HIS A 84 7.70 -0.60 15.97
N SER A 85 8.05 -1.70 15.32
CA SER A 85 8.85 -2.79 15.88
C SER A 85 10.25 -2.93 15.27
N ASP A 86 10.54 -2.19 14.18
CA ASP A 86 11.85 -2.16 13.54
C ASP A 86 12.05 -0.78 12.91
N GLU A 87 13.25 -0.51 12.41
CA GLU A 87 13.59 0.79 11.83
C GLU A 87 12.61 1.17 10.71
N PHE A 88 12.16 2.43 10.71
CA PHE A 88 11.32 2.97 9.66
C PHE A 88 11.62 4.45 9.45
N LEU A 89 11.88 4.83 8.21
CA LEU A 89 12.23 6.21 7.81
C LEU A 89 13.37 6.79 8.64
N GLY A 90 14.35 5.96 8.99
CA GLY A 90 15.51 6.37 9.77
C GLY A 90 15.28 6.42 11.27
N VAL A 91 14.11 6.03 11.75
CA VAL A 91 13.78 6.01 13.18
C VAL A 91 13.86 4.57 13.69
N GLU A 92 14.70 4.34 14.71
CA GLU A 92 14.82 3.02 15.34
C GLU A 92 13.52 2.64 16.06
N ALA A 93 13.30 1.35 16.24
CA ALA A 93 12.07 0.81 16.83
C ALA A 93 11.69 1.53 18.12
N THR A 94 10.46 2.07 18.18
CA THR A 94 9.95 2.81 19.35
C THR A 94 8.96 1.99 20.16
N GLY A 95 8.40 0.93 19.61
CA GLY A 95 7.32 0.17 20.23
C GLY A 95 5.99 0.89 20.25
N ARG A 96 5.89 2.06 19.60
CA ARG A 96 4.67 2.87 19.61
C ARG A 96 3.68 2.36 18.57
N ARG A 97 2.40 2.38 18.95
CA ARG A 97 1.32 2.16 17.99
C ARG A 97 1.04 3.47 17.29
N ILE A 98 0.97 3.42 15.95
CA ILE A 98 0.68 4.60 15.15
C ILE A 98 -0.51 4.37 14.24
N GLU A 99 -1.14 5.46 13.83
CA GLU A 99 -2.19 5.46 12.82
C GLU A 99 -1.92 6.59 11.84
N PHE A 100 -2.19 6.35 10.56
CA PHE A 100 -2.02 7.37 9.53
C PHE A 100 -2.95 7.07 8.36
N THR A 101 -3.04 8.01 7.42
CA THR A 101 -3.87 7.83 6.23
C THR A 101 -3.02 7.94 4.98
N SER A 102 -3.54 7.38 3.90
CA SER A 102 -2.99 7.59 2.56
C SER A 102 -4.14 7.62 1.56
N THR A 103 -3.88 8.24 0.41
CA THR A 103 -4.80 8.21 -0.72
C THR A 103 -4.01 7.76 -1.93
N ALA A 104 -4.48 6.71 -2.59
CA ALA A 104 -3.83 6.16 -3.76
C ALA A 104 -4.78 6.19 -4.95
N VAL A 105 -4.24 6.49 -6.13
CA VAL A 105 -4.93 6.28 -7.40
C VAL A 105 -4.16 5.18 -8.12
N LEU A 106 -4.87 4.15 -8.56
CA LEU A 106 -4.25 2.98 -9.19
C LEU A 106 -4.82 2.78 -10.57
N ARG A 107 -3.96 2.45 -11.54
CA ARG A 107 -4.40 2.09 -12.89
C ARG A 107 -4.42 0.58 -13.04
N VAL A 108 -5.51 0.07 -13.61
CA VAL A 108 -5.66 -1.35 -13.90
C VAL A 108 -5.55 -1.54 -15.41
N ARG A 109 -4.71 -2.49 -15.83
CA ARG A 109 -4.53 -2.82 -17.24
C ARG A 109 -4.36 -4.34 -17.35
N ASP A 110 -5.16 -4.94 -18.25
CA ASP A 110 -5.11 -6.39 -18.50
C ASP A 110 -5.30 -7.22 -17.21
N GLY A 111 -6.17 -6.75 -16.31
CA GLY A 111 -6.47 -7.46 -15.07
C GLY A 111 -5.40 -7.36 -13.99
N LEU A 112 -4.39 -6.49 -14.17
CA LEU A 112 -3.30 -6.27 -13.21
C LEU A 112 -3.22 -4.79 -12.86
N ILE A 113 -2.71 -4.50 -11.67
CA ILE A 113 -2.44 -3.11 -11.26
C ILE A 113 -1.11 -2.71 -11.91
N SER A 114 -1.17 -1.75 -12.85
CA SER A 114 0.00 -1.36 -13.64
C SER A 114 0.72 -0.12 -13.10
N GLN A 115 0.02 0.72 -12.35
CA GLN A 115 0.57 1.99 -11.87
C GLN A 115 -0.17 2.43 -10.62
N ALA A 116 0.54 3.09 -9.73
CA ALA A 116 -0.05 3.72 -8.55
C ALA A 116 0.57 5.10 -8.31
N TRP A 117 -0.28 6.05 -7.94
CA TRP A 117 0.11 7.34 -7.38
C TRP A 117 -0.36 7.29 -5.93
N ASP A 118 0.56 7.39 -4.99
CA ASP A 118 0.24 7.18 -3.58
C ASP A 118 0.75 8.35 -2.74
N GLU A 119 -0.16 8.99 -2.03
CA GLU A 119 0.15 10.08 -1.11
C GLU A 119 -0.09 9.61 0.31
N MET A 120 0.99 9.29 1.01
CA MET A 120 0.97 8.82 2.40
C MET A 120 1.36 9.98 3.33
N ASP A 121 0.65 10.11 4.45
CA ASP A 121 0.94 11.16 5.42
C ASP A 121 2.19 10.83 6.24
N THR A 122 3.36 10.95 5.61
CA THR A 122 4.64 10.67 6.26
C THR A 122 4.93 11.63 7.40
N GLY A 123 4.43 12.86 7.31
CA GLY A 123 4.57 13.84 8.40
C GLY A 123 3.89 13.35 9.67
N ALA A 124 2.67 12.82 9.55
CA ALA A 124 1.96 12.28 10.70
C ALA A 124 2.67 11.04 11.27
N ILE A 125 3.22 10.19 10.41
CA ILE A 125 4.01 9.03 10.85
C ILE A 125 5.20 9.49 11.68
N LEU A 126 6.02 10.39 11.13
CA LEU A 126 7.23 10.87 11.81
C LEU A 126 6.90 11.57 13.11
N LYS A 127 5.84 12.36 13.15
CA LYS A 127 5.41 13.05 14.37
C LYS A 127 5.06 12.05 15.48
N GLN A 128 4.36 10.98 15.14
CA GLN A 128 3.99 9.94 16.11
C GLN A 128 5.21 9.15 16.58
N LEU A 129 6.20 8.92 15.70
CA LEU A 129 7.39 8.17 16.06
C LEU A 129 8.41 8.99 16.83
N THR A 130 8.45 10.30 16.67
CA THR A 130 9.46 11.17 17.28
C THR A 130 8.91 12.18 18.27
N GLY A 131 7.59 12.32 18.33
CA GLY A 131 6.92 13.30 19.20
C GLY A 131 6.74 12.91 20.66
#